data_7805862b7eebc12776ada98e6cf285b2
#
_entry.id   7805862b7eebc12776ada98e6cf285b2
#
_cell.length_a   1.000
_cell.length_b   1.000
_cell.length_c   1.000
_cell.angle_alpha   90.00
_cell.angle_beta   90.00
_cell.angle_gamma   90.00
#
_symmetry.space_group_name_H-M   'P 1'
#
loop_
_entity.id
_entity.type
_entity.pdbx_description
1 polymer ?
#
loop_
_entity_poly.entity_id
_entity_poly.type
_entity_poly.pdbx_seq_one_letter_code
_entity_poly.pdbx_strand_id
1 'polypeptide(L)'
;MKLHTLLKLGVLSVLLVGGPALTSVHAAAADDETTEIGEQMDRMNRAFRELRKLAADAGSNAASLELVATMRAASAEAAKHTPALAADLPEAKRAAFTAAYREQMDKFIGVLDELAAAFKAGDNTAAAELVGRLRDVQRQSHREYKKPD
;
A
#
# COMPACT_ATOMS: atom_id res chain seq x y z
N MET A 1 -54.67 -60.47 -35.99
CA MET A 1 -53.55 -61.02 -36.79
C MET A 1 -52.30 -60.21 -36.38
N LYS A 2 -51.44 -60.94 -35.76
CA LYS A 2 -49.99 -61.05 -36.01
C LYS A 2 -49.23 -59.70 -35.92
N LEU A 3 -48.14 -59.53 -35.32
CA LEU A 3 -47.13 -60.39 -34.65
C LEU A 3 -45.92 -59.53 -34.39
N HIS A 4 -45.32 -59.67 -33.23
CA HIS A 4 -43.89 -59.64 -32.97
C HIS A 4 -43.10 -58.40 -33.44
N THR A 5 -42.16 -57.90 -32.76
CA THR A 5 -40.98 -58.50 -32.11
C THR A 5 -40.20 -57.42 -31.27
N LEU A 6 -39.98 -57.69 -30.06
CA LEU A 6 -38.75 -57.66 -29.32
C LEU A 6 -37.51 -57.04 -30.01
N LEU A 7 -36.77 -56.12 -29.39
CA LEU A 7 -35.43 -56.48 -28.96
C LEU A 7 -34.65 -55.31 -28.36
N LYS A 8 -34.20 -55.55 -27.17
CA LYS A 8 -32.87 -55.25 -26.58
C LYS A 8 -32.47 -53.79 -26.29
N LEU A 9 -32.42 -53.50 -25.03
CA LEU A 9 -31.26 -53.51 -24.18
C LEU A 9 -30.06 -52.76 -24.75
N GLY A 10 -29.76 -51.64 -24.12
CA GLY A 10 -28.51 -50.94 -24.20
C GLY A 10 -28.40 -49.98 -23.02
N VAL A 11 -28.20 -50.57 -21.83
CA VAL A 11 -27.78 -49.80 -20.66
C VAL A 11 -26.34 -49.40 -20.89
N LEU A 12 -26.10 -48.12 -21.15
CA LEU A 12 -24.76 -47.57 -21.07
C LEU A 12 -24.74 -46.54 -19.91
N SER A 13 -24.43 -47.04 -18.74
CA SER A 13 -24.12 -46.23 -17.57
C SER A 13 -22.80 -45.56 -17.82
N VAL A 14 -22.81 -44.28 -18.16
CA VAL A 14 -21.63 -43.40 -18.06
C VAL A 14 -21.61 -42.80 -16.67
N LEU A 15 -20.86 -43.41 -15.82
CA LEU A 15 -20.42 -42.83 -14.56
C LEU A 15 -19.49 -41.65 -14.86
N LEU A 16 -20.03 -40.43 -14.92
CA LEU A 16 -19.22 -39.22 -14.81
C LEU A 16 -18.83 -39.05 -13.34
N VAL A 17 -17.67 -39.54 -13.02
CA VAL A 17 -16.99 -39.17 -11.79
C VAL A 17 -16.56 -37.69 -11.93
N GLY A 18 -17.45 -36.82 -11.50
CA GLY A 18 -17.13 -35.41 -11.31
C GLY A 18 -16.22 -35.26 -10.09
N GLY A 19 -14.91 -35.29 -10.31
CA GLY A 19 -13.97 -34.90 -9.29
C GLY A 19 -14.20 -33.43 -8.92
N PRO A 20 -14.10 -33.05 -7.61
CA PRO A 20 -14.12 -31.65 -7.23
C PRO A 20 -12.93 -30.96 -7.90
N ALA A 21 -13.21 -30.08 -8.84
CA ALA A 21 -12.22 -29.13 -9.33
C ALA A 21 -11.79 -28.30 -8.12
N LEU A 22 -10.61 -28.63 -7.58
CA LEU A 22 -9.89 -27.75 -6.70
C LEU A 22 -9.56 -26.52 -7.53
N THR A 23 -10.43 -25.53 -7.51
CA THR A 23 -10.08 -24.18 -7.91
C THR A 23 -9.02 -23.73 -6.93
N SER A 24 -7.77 -23.90 -7.31
CA SER A 24 -6.67 -23.19 -6.71
C SER A 24 -6.97 -21.71 -6.87
N VAL A 25 -7.50 -21.09 -5.82
CA VAL A 25 -7.49 -19.66 -5.67
C VAL A 25 -6.01 -19.31 -5.56
N HIS A 26 -5.37 -19.05 -6.70
CA HIS A 26 -4.16 -18.26 -6.72
C HIS A 26 -4.58 -16.93 -6.12
N ALA A 27 -4.27 -16.74 -4.84
CA ALA A 27 -4.14 -15.41 -4.30
C ALA A 27 -3.07 -14.75 -5.17
N ALA A 28 -3.50 -13.99 -6.17
CA ALA A 28 -2.63 -13.08 -6.88
C ALA A 28 -1.96 -12.25 -5.78
N ALA A 29 -0.65 -12.37 -5.67
CA ALA A 29 0.14 -11.39 -4.93
C ALA A 29 -0.25 -10.06 -5.55
N ALA A 30 -1.03 -9.26 -4.82
CA ALA A 30 -1.40 -7.94 -5.26
C ALA A 30 -0.08 -7.19 -5.43
N ASP A 31 0.23 -6.84 -6.67
CA ASP A 31 1.31 -5.91 -6.95
C ASP A 31 1.11 -4.70 -6.05
N ASP A 32 2.17 -4.24 -5.38
CA ASP A 32 2.16 -3.14 -4.41
C ASP A 32 1.56 -1.85 -5.01
N GLU A 33 1.53 -1.74 -6.33
CA GLU A 33 0.92 -0.65 -7.11
C GLU A 33 -0.62 -0.60 -7.05
N THR A 34 -1.30 -1.70 -6.73
CA THR A 34 -2.77 -1.78 -6.72
C THR A 34 -3.37 -1.83 -5.32
N THR A 35 -2.54 -1.76 -4.28
CA THR A 35 -3.02 -1.74 -2.90
C THR A 35 -3.40 -0.32 -2.47
N GLU A 36 -4.33 -0.20 -1.52
CA GLU A 36 -4.70 1.08 -0.91
C GLU A 36 -3.49 1.82 -0.32
N ILE A 37 -2.54 1.08 0.26
CA ILE A 37 -1.25 1.65 0.69
C ILE A 37 -0.44 2.14 -0.51
N GLY A 38 -0.34 1.36 -1.59
CA GLY A 38 0.39 1.73 -2.81
C GLY A 38 -0.10 3.06 -3.39
N GLU A 39 -1.40 3.26 -3.50
CA GLU A 39 -1.99 4.51 -3.96
C GLU A 39 -1.59 5.71 -3.08
N GLN A 40 -1.60 5.54 -1.75
CA GLN A 40 -1.19 6.61 -0.84
C GLN A 40 0.32 6.87 -0.92
N MET A 41 1.15 5.83 -1.04
CA MET A 41 2.59 5.98 -1.24
C MET A 41 2.91 6.73 -2.54
N ASP A 42 2.21 6.46 -3.63
CA ASP A 42 2.34 7.18 -4.89
C ASP A 42 1.95 8.65 -4.77
N ARG A 43 0.86 8.94 -4.05
CA ARG A 43 0.45 10.32 -3.78
C ARG A 43 1.53 11.05 -2.97
N MET A 44 2.05 10.44 -1.91
CA MET A 44 3.17 10.99 -1.14
C MET A 44 4.42 11.22 -1.98
N ASN A 45 4.80 10.25 -2.80
CA ASN A 45 5.98 10.33 -3.65
C ASN A 45 5.87 11.46 -4.69
N ARG A 46 4.70 11.66 -5.29
CA ARG A 46 4.46 12.78 -6.22
C ARG A 46 4.60 14.12 -5.50
N ALA A 47 3.91 14.29 -4.37
CA ALA A 47 3.97 15.52 -3.59
C ALA A 47 5.39 15.80 -3.09
N PHE A 48 6.12 14.79 -2.62
CA PHE A 48 7.48 14.93 -2.14
C PHE A 48 8.47 15.35 -3.23
N ARG A 49 8.33 14.82 -4.45
CA ARG A 49 9.17 15.25 -5.58
C ARG A 49 9.00 16.73 -5.89
N GLU A 50 7.78 17.24 -5.87
CA GLU A 50 7.52 18.67 -6.10
C GLU A 50 7.99 19.53 -4.92
N LEU A 51 7.71 19.10 -3.69
CA LEU A 51 8.16 19.80 -2.48
C LEU A 51 9.67 20.03 -2.45
N ARG A 52 10.45 19.03 -2.86
CA ARG A 52 11.92 19.13 -2.93
C ARG A 52 12.43 20.21 -3.89
N LYS A 53 11.65 20.59 -4.88
CA LYS A 53 12.00 21.67 -5.83
C LYS A 53 11.71 23.04 -5.23
N LEU A 54 10.72 23.13 -4.34
CA LEU A 54 10.17 24.39 -3.84
C LEU A 54 10.68 24.76 -2.45
N ALA A 55 11.14 23.80 -1.65
CA ALA A 55 11.38 23.99 -0.21
C ALA A 55 12.38 25.09 0.16
N ALA A 56 13.34 25.41 -0.72
CA ALA A 56 14.32 26.47 -0.49
C ALA A 56 13.82 27.85 -0.93
N ASP A 57 12.72 27.93 -1.64
CA ASP A 57 12.17 29.19 -2.17
C ASP A 57 11.06 29.72 -1.27
N ALA A 58 11.33 30.84 -0.59
CA ALA A 58 10.37 31.49 0.29
C ALA A 58 9.09 31.95 -0.43
N GLY A 59 9.19 32.30 -1.72
CA GLY A 59 8.04 32.64 -2.55
C GLY A 59 7.08 31.48 -2.79
N SER A 60 7.55 30.25 -2.60
CA SER A 60 6.81 28.99 -2.81
C SER A 60 6.24 28.40 -1.52
N ASN A 61 6.35 29.06 -0.35
CA ASN A 61 5.91 28.50 0.92
C ASN A 61 4.43 28.11 0.94
N ALA A 62 3.54 28.87 0.31
CA ALA A 62 2.13 28.53 0.23
C ALA A 62 1.90 27.21 -0.54
N ALA A 63 2.53 27.06 -1.70
CA ALA A 63 2.46 25.82 -2.49
C ALA A 63 3.11 24.63 -1.75
N SER A 64 4.22 24.87 -1.04
CA SER A 64 4.88 23.88 -0.20
C SER A 64 3.97 23.36 0.93
N LEU A 65 3.21 24.25 1.56
CA LEU A 65 2.25 23.88 2.60
C LEU A 65 1.12 22.97 2.07
N GLU A 66 0.62 23.21 0.84
CA GLU A 66 -0.38 22.33 0.22
C GLU A 66 0.17 20.94 -0.07
N LEU A 67 1.43 20.86 -0.51
CA LEU A 67 2.11 19.58 -0.73
C LEU A 67 2.33 18.82 0.60
N VAL A 68 2.73 19.52 1.65
CA VAL A 68 2.86 18.93 3.00
C VAL A 68 1.51 18.42 3.50
N ALA A 69 0.43 19.19 3.32
CA ALA A 69 -0.91 18.76 3.70
C ALA A 69 -1.35 17.50 2.92
N THR A 70 -1.03 17.45 1.62
CA THR A 70 -1.29 16.26 0.78
C THR A 70 -0.53 15.04 1.29
N MET A 71 0.75 15.18 1.60
CA MET A 71 1.57 14.09 2.15
C MET A 71 1.04 13.63 3.51
N ARG A 72 0.69 14.56 4.38
CA ARG A 72 0.12 14.27 5.70
C ARG A 72 -1.17 13.47 5.61
N ALA A 73 -2.10 13.88 4.75
CA ALA A 73 -3.37 13.18 4.53
C ALA A 73 -3.15 11.76 3.98
N ALA A 74 -2.27 11.60 3.00
CA ALA A 74 -1.93 10.31 2.43
C ALA A 74 -1.25 9.38 3.47
N SER A 75 -0.37 9.93 4.32
CA SER A 75 0.28 9.18 5.40
C SER A 75 -0.73 8.68 6.45
N ALA A 76 -1.67 9.54 6.84
CA ALA A 76 -2.72 9.19 7.79
C ALA A 76 -3.67 8.11 7.22
N GLU A 77 -3.93 8.14 5.93
CA GLU A 77 -4.73 7.11 5.26
C GLU A 77 -3.97 5.79 5.18
N ALA A 78 -2.71 5.81 4.73
CA ALA A 78 -1.86 4.62 4.66
C ALA A 78 -1.72 3.91 6.02
N ALA A 79 -1.65 4.66 7.13
CA ALA A 79 -1.54 4.12 8.49
C ALA A 79 -2.75 3.28 8.93
N LYS A 80 -3.91 3.42 8.28
CA LYS A 80 -5.11 2.62 8.59
C LYS A 80 -5.02 1.19 8.07
N HIS A 81 -4.18 0.95 7.08
CA HIS A 81 -4.06 -0.33 6.38
C HIS A 81 -2.92 -1.18 6.95
N THR A 82 -2.92 -2.45 6.59
CA THR A 82 -1.88 -3.41 6.96
C THR A 82 -0.89 -3.57 5.81
N PRO A 83 0.43 -3.39 6.04
CA PRO A 83 1.42 -3.58 4.99
C PRO A 83 1.38 -4.99 4.39
N ALA A 84 1.51 -5.11 3.07
CA ALA A 84 1.47 -6.40 2.36
C ALA A 84 2.52 -7.39 2.90
N LEU A 85 3.69 -6.91 3.32
CA LEU A 85 4.75 -7.72 3.93
C LEU A 85 4.30 -8.43 5.22
N ALA A 86 3.29 -7.93 5.92
CA ALA A 86 2.75 -8.58 7.11
C ALA A 86 2.20 -9.99 6.81
N ALA A 87 1.67 -10.22 5.61
CA ALA A 87 1.14 -11.52 5.20
C ALA A 87 2.22 -12.60 5.12
N ASP A 88 3.46 -12.22 4.85
CA ASP A 88 4.61 -13.13 4.73
C ASP A 88 5.21 -13.50 6.10
N LEU A 89 4.79 -12.82 7.17
CA LEU A 89 5.26 -13.08 8.52
C LEU A 89 4.44 -14.20 9.21
N PRO A 90 5.05 -14.93 10.17
CA PRO A 90 4.33 -15.81 11.07
C PRO A 90 3.17 -15.05 11.75
N GLU A 91 2.01 -15.69 11.88
CA GLU A 91 0.79 -15.07 12.42
C GLU A 91 1.03 -14.33 13.75
N ALA A 92 1.77 -14.94 14.67
CA ALA A 92 2.11 -14.35 15.97
C ALA A 92 2.88 -13.02 15.89
N LYS A 93 3.50 -12.69 14.73
CA LYS A 93 4.28 -11.46 14.53
C LYS A 93 3.52 -10.36 13.80
N ARG A 94 2.41 -10.69 13.10
CA ARG A 94 1.71 -9.74 12.22
C ARG A 94 1.16 -8.52 12.94
N ALA A 95 0.56 -8.72 14.10
CA ALA A 95 -0.01 -7.63 14.88
C ALA A 95 1.05 -6.62 15.35
N ALA A 96 2.18 -7.12 15.88
CA ALA A 96 3.29 -6.29 16.32
C ALA A 96 3.95 -5.54 15.15
N PHE A 97 4.10 -6.19 14.00
CA PHE A 97 4.63 -5.57 12.78
C PHE A 97 3.75 -4.44 12.28
N THR A 98 2.43 -4.66 12.24
CA THR A 98 1.47 -3.62 11.82
C THR A 98 1.43 -2.45 12.81
N ALA A 99 1.56 -2.70 14.10
CA ALA A 99 1.66 -1.65 15.11
C ALA A 99 2.92 -0.81 14.92
N ALA A 100 4.08 -1.44 14.70
CA ALA A 100 5.33 -0.76 14.42
C ALA A 100 5.29 0.08 13.12
N TYR A 101 4.62 -0.42 12.09
CA TYR A 101 4.36 0.35 10.87
C TYR A 101 3.56 1.63 11.15
N ARG A 102 2.49 1.55 11.95
CA ARG A 102 1.70 2.72 12.33
C ARG A 102 2.51 3.74 13.10
N GLU A 103 3.29 3.29 14.07
CA GLU A 103 4.24 4.17 14.79
C GLU A 103 5.21 4.88 13.82
N GLN A 104 5.69 4.18 12.81
CA GLN A 104 6.59 4.78 11.82
C GLN A 104 5.87 5.83 10.97
N MET A 105 4.60 5.59 10.60
CA MET A 105 3.78 6.59 9.90
C MET A 105 3.51 7.81 10.78
N ASP A 106 3.27 7.63 12.08
CA ASP A 106 3.08 8.73 13.03
C ASP A 106 4.37 9.58 13.16
N LYS A 107 5.55 8.94 13.20
CA LYS A 107 6.84 9.67 13.18
C LYS A 107 7.02 10.48 11.89
N PHE A 108 6.62 9.92 10.75
CA PHE A 108 6.68 10.62 9.47
C PHE A 108 5.75 11.83 9.47
N ILE A 109 4.51 11.68 9.96
CA ILE A 109 3.53 12.77 10.13
C ILE A 109 4.10 13.85 11.06
N GLY A 110 4.75 13.49 12.16
CA GLY A 110 5.39 14.45 13.05
C GLY A 110 6.41 15.32 12.33
N VAL A 111 7.25 14.75 11.47
CA VAL A 111 8.21 15.55 10.68
C VAL A 111 7.50 16.45 9.67
N LEU A 112 6.37 16.00 9.09
CA LEU A 112 5.55 16.86 8.21
C LEU A 112 4.93 18.04 8.96
N ASP A 113 4.51 17.84 10.21
CA ASP A 113 3.96 18.91 11.05
C ASP A 113 5.06 19.93 11.43
N GLU A 114 6.28 19.49 11.76
CA GLU A 114 7.44 20.36 11.94
C GLU A 114 7.76 21.17 10.68
N LEU A 115 7.71 20.51 9.50
CA LEU A 115 7.96 21.14 8.21
C LEU A 115 6.90 22.20 7.86
N ALA A 116 5.63 21.91 8.15
CA ALA A 116 4.56 22.89 7.99
C ALA A 116 4.76 24.12 8.89
N ALA A 117 5.25 23.92 10.11
CA ALA A 117 5.57 25.01 11.03
C ALA A 117 6.73 25.87 10.50
N ALA A 118 7.79 25.26 9.97
CA ALA A 118 8.92 25.96 9.36
C ALA A 118 8.48 26.83 8.17
N PHE A 119 7.65 26.32 7.25
CA PHE A 119 7.13 27.11 6.12
C PHE A 119 6.24 28.26 6.58
N LYS A 120 5.39 28.07 7.60
CA LYS A 120 4.55 29.13 8.18
C LYS A 120 5.38 30.22 8.83
N ALA A 121 6.51 29.87 9.43
CA ALA A 121 7.46 30.82 10.02
C ALA A 121 8.35 31.51 8.97
N GLY A 122 8.36 31.05 7.72
CA GLY A 122 9.27 31.52 6.69
C GLY A 122 10.72 31.03 6.88
N ASP A 123 10.94 30.02 7.72
CA ASP A 123 12.26 29.43 7.95
C ASP A 123 12.56 28.35 6.90
N ASN A 124 12.97 28.79 5.72
CA ASN A 124 13.29 27.89 4.61
C ASN A 124 14.60 27.12 4.85
N THR A 125 15.46 27.56 5.74
CA THR A 125 16.66 26.80 6.14
C THR A 125 16.24 25.57 6.93
N ALA A 126 15.45 25.73 7.98
CA ALA A 126 14.88 24.62 8.73
C ALA A 126 14.01 23.70 7.85
N ALA A 127 13.22 24.28 6.93
CA ALA A 127 12.42 23.49 5.98
C ALA A 127 13.30 22.60 5.10
N ALA A 128 14.42 23.08 4.58
CA ALA A 128 15.33 22.29 3.76
C ALA A 128 15.96 21.12 4.55
N GLU A 129 16.32 21.32 5.81
CA GLU A 129 16.84 20.28 6.72
C GLU A 129 15.76 19.22 6.98
N LEU A 130 14.52 19.63 7.24
CA LEU A 130 13.39 18.73 7.47
C LEU A 130 13.03 17.89 6.22
N VAL A 131 13.15 18.46 5.02
CA VAL A 131 13.02 17.70 3.77
C VAL A 131 14.10 16.61 3.67
N GLY A 132 15.33 16.90 4.09
CA GLY A 132 16.38 15.89 4.22
C GLY A 132 16.01 14.76 5.19
N ARG A 133 15.50 15.12 6.36
CA ARG A 133 15.05 14.18 7.39
C ARG A 133 13.89 13.30 6.92
N LEU A 134 12.91 13.87 6.20
CA LEU A 134 11.82 13.10 5.58
C LEU A 134 12.35 12.02 4.63
N ARG A 135 13.36 12.34 3.83
CA ARG A 135 13.98 11.36 2.92
C ARG A 135 14.65 10.22 3.67
N ASP A 136 15.28 10.50 4.80
CA ASP A 136 15.92 9.47 5.62
C ASP A 136 14.89 8.55 6.27
N VAL A 137 13.82 9.11 6.82
CA VAL A 137 12.68 8.36 7.38
C VAL A 137 12.03 7.49 6.30
N GLN A 138 11.80 8.03 5.10
CA GLN A 138 11.23 7.27 3.97
C GLN A 138 12.11 6.07 3.60
N ARG A 139 13.43 6.27 3.47
CA ARG A 139 14.37 5.18 3.14
C ARG A 139 14.38 4.09 4.20
N GLN A 140 14.32 4.46 5.47
CA GLN A 140 14.23 3.50 6.56
C GLN A 140 12.93 2.71 6.50
N SER A 141 11.78 3.40 6.36
CA SER A 141 10.47 2.77 6.28
C SER A 141 10.37 1.79 5.11
N HIS A 142 10.89 2.15 3.94
CA HIS A 142 10.87 1.25 2.78
C HIS A 142 11.67 -0.03 3.02
N ARG A 143 12.84 0.05 3.69
CA ARG A 143 13.61 -1.16 4.03
C ARG A 143 12.90 -2.08 4.99
N GLU A 144 12.06 -1.55 5.87
CA GLU A 144 11.41 -2.32 6.94
C GLU A 144 10.02 -2.84 6.53
N TYR A 145 9.28 -2.08 5.71
CA TYR A 145 7.85 -2.33 5.48
C TYR A 145 7.47 -2.55 4.01
N LYS A 146 8.32 -2.16 3.04
CA LYS A 146 8.07 -2.44 1.64
C LYS A 146 8.53 -3.85 1.28
N LYS A 147 7.70 -4.57 0.51
CA LYS A 147 8.08 -5.85 -0.07
C LYS A 147 9.23 -5.64 -1.07
N PRO A 148 10.26 -6.49 -1.07
CA PRO A 148 11.29 -6.44 -2.12
C PRO A 148 10.65 -6.66 -3.50
N ASP A 149 11.09 -5.90 -4.49
CA ASP A 149 10.70 -6.08 -5.89
C ASP A 149 11.25 -7.38 -6.45
#